data_38d504883d8c77feed5703cac659e7f0
#
_entry.id   38d504883d8c77feed5703cac659e7f0
#
_cell.length_a   1.000
_cell.length_b   1.000
_cell.length_c   1.000
_cell.angle_alpha   90.00
_cell.angle_beta   90.00
_cell.angle_gamma   90.00
#
_symmetry.space_group_name_H-M   'P 1'
#
loop_
_entity.id
_entity.type
_entity.pdbx_description
1 polymer ?
#
loop_
_entity_poly.entity_id
_entity_poly.type
_entity_poly.pdbx_seq_one_letter_code
_entity_poly.pdbx_strand_id
1 'polypeptide(L)'
;MNPGVGVWSRALHDAVQPRQHIMMEPRAEEYSPFLTEAMGDRQNVKIIPKQGIIWKDLHETLRAHLAPHHTPTPRGQKPERNDSILVTMNVSAWPEKPVYSFPSLSVMVAYQLIRYIRTSSFFQQYGLVRVLLWTNNDFKYRLLPRSVGERVRSNFEAELSCEYIHEVAGIDAYDFNYFRRNSRDEWLSYESAARCYRNMKDLGIDTIPGRETRMFKALEADPAQLLKPQKLAGRNPISVLRPFQDELEKLEQEASELSDSARNIRLNTLRTRVAAEGQESILVLELLQTLEKLSAMGPSHPDFAPLEAEFNNRIDGMKRNLREIFCAVRDNYFSFRRNKGPTLLWDRRAYEPLTADPTEFWPNAPVCLLDIQPRAVDPLFHEIGPSSTRSGDVSDILLRTAFAHRALSLPRVMASMWPGFADLVDQCPSFTDPRLGGSTSPATASSPSAPCPRRTGPTSSAPG
;
A
#
# COMPACT_ATOMS: atom_id res chain seq x y z
N MET A 1 -19.76 -1.60 12.88
CA MET A 1 -19.66 -3.07 13.03
C MET A 1 -18.55 -3.38 13.99
N ASN A 2 -18.80 -4.22 14.99
CA ASN A 2 -17.92 -4.58 16.11
C ASN A 2 -17.38 -3.35 16.87
N PRO A 3 -18.25 -2.50 17.42
CA PRO A 3 -17.85 -1.27 18.13
C PRO A 3 -17.19 -1.52 19.48
N GLY A 4 -17.26 -2.74 20.03
CA GLY A 4 -16.81 -3.05 21.39
C GLY A 4 -17.56 -2.22 22.43
N VAL A 5 -16.83 -1.55 23.32
CA VAL A 5 -17.41 -0.70 24.37
C VAL A 5 -17.90 0.68 23.86
N GLY A 6 -17.78 0.98 22.56
CA GLY A 6 -18.43 2.12 21.91
C GLY A 6 -17.67 3.45 21.94
N VAL A 7 -16.44 3.52 22.43
CA VAL A 7 -15.64 4.77 22.52
C VAL A 7 -15.49 5.45 21.17
N TRP A 8 -15.01 4.69 20.17
CA TRP A 8 -14.90 5.17 18.79
C TRP A 8 -16.24 5.56 18.19
N SER A 9 -17.28 4.73 18.44
CA SER A 9 -18.62 4.98 17.91
C SER A 9 -19.23 6.27 18.46
N ARG A 10 -18.97 6.60 19.74
CA ARG A 10 -19.38 7.87 20.33
C ARG A 10 -18.70 9.05 19.65
N ALA A 11 -17.38 9.01 19.55
CA ALA A 11 -16.63 10.09 18.92
C ALA A 11 -17.06 10.32 17.45
N LEU A 12 -17.25 9.23 16.71
CA LEU A 12 -17.71 9.30 15.32
C LEU A 12 -19.17 9.82 15.23
N HIS A 13 -20.05 9.38 16.14
CA HIS A 13 -21.44 9.86 16.21
C HIS A 13 -21.49 11.37 16.44
N ASP A 14 -20.69 11.85 17.40
CA ASP A 14 -20.66 13.27 17.76
C ASP A 14 -20.06 14.15 16.66
N ALA A 15 -19.11 13.60 15.88
CA ALA A 15 -18.52 14.30 14.72
C ALA A 15 -19.45 14.33 13.50
N VAL A 16 -20.15 13.22 13.22
CA VAL A 16 -20.95 13.05 11.99
C VAL A 16 -22.40 13.50 12.19
N GLN A 17 -22.94 13.42 13.40
CA GLN A 17 -24.35 13.70 13.74
C GLN A 17 -25.31 12.93 12.81
N PRO A 18 -25.23 11.58 12.74
CA PRO A 18 -26.01 10.81 11.78
C PRO A 18 -27.50 10.81 12.12
N ARG A 19 -28.36 10.79 11.11
CA ARG A 19 -29.81 10.62 11.30
C ARG A 19 -30.14 9.29 11.97
N GLN A 20 -29.40 8.23 11.67
CA GLN A 20 -29.50 6.91 12.28
C GLN A 20 -28.11 6.29 12.45
N HIS A 21 -27.83 5.77 13.63
CA HIS A 21 -26.58 5.05 13.92
C HIS A 21 -26.90 3.60 14.30
N ILE A 22 -26.49 2.65 13.47
CA ILE A 22 -26.69 1.22 13.69
C ILE A 22 -25.39 0.60 14.14
N MET A 23 -25.39 0.02 15.33
CA MET A 23 -24.23 -0.64 15.94
C MET A 23 -24.50 -2.16 15.99
N MET A 24 -23.68 -2.95 15.28
CA MET A 24 -23.73 -4.40 15.33
C MET A 24 -22.61 -4.90 16.24
N GLU A 25 -22.97 -5.42 17.41
CA GLU A 25 -22.05 -5.92 18.43
C GLU A 25 -22.51 -7.28 18.93
N PRO A 26 -21.77 -8.37 18.69
CA PRO A 26 -22.19 -9.71 19.07
C PRO A 26 -22.25 -9.89 20.61
N ARG A 27 -21.46 -9.14 21.36
CA ARG A 27 -21.43 -9.14 22.82
C ARG A 27 -22.13 -7.92 23.42
N ALA A 28 -23.20 -7.44 22.78
CA ALA A 28 -23.92 -6.25 23.21
C ALA A 28 -24.45 -6.35 24.64
N GLU A 29 -24.85 -7.53 25.08
CA GLU A 29 -25.31 -7.76 26.46
C GLU A 29 -24.18 -7.59 27.47
N GLU A 30 -23.00 -8.16 27.19
CA GLU A 30 -21.82 -8.05 28.05
C GLU A 30 -21.31 -6.60 28.13
N TYR A 31 -21.38 -5.87 27.02
CA TYR A 31 -20.93 -4.48 26.92
C TYR A 31 -22.02 -3.47 27.22
N SER A 32 -23.23 -3.90 27.59
CA SER A 32 -24.39 -3.04 27.81
C SER A 32 -24.10 -1.83 28.72
N PRO A 33 -23.45 -1.97 29.89
CA PRO A 33 -23.16 -0.81 30.75
C PRO A 33 -22.31 0.23 30.04
N PHE A 34 -21.27 -0.17 29.35
CA PHE A 34 -20.35 0.72 28.62
C PHE A 34 -21.01 1.35 27.40
N LEU A 35 -21.79 0.57 26.66
CA LEU A 35 -22.52 1.08 25.48
C LEU A 35 -23.60 2.08 25.87
N THR A 36 -24.29 1.85 26.99
CA THR A 36 -25.26 2.80 27.55
C THR A 36 -24.56 4.08 28.00
N GLU A 37 -23.44 3.98 28.69
CA GLU A 37 -22.64 5.14 29.07
C GLU A 37 -22.11 5.91 27.85
N ALA A 38 -21.57 5.20 26.86
CA ALA A 38 -20.99 5.79 25.66
C ALA A 38 -22.04 6.50 24.80
N MET A 39 -23.22 5.91 24.63
CA MET A 39 -24.26 6.42 23.73
C MET A 39 -25.29 7.30 24.44
N GLY A 40 -25.46 7.17 25.76
CA GLY A 40 -26.46 7.92 26.52
C GLY A 40 -27.88 7.71 25.98
N ASP A 41 -28.69 8.75 26.08
CA ASP A 41 -30.12 8.74 25.69
C ASP A 41 -30.34 9.06 24.18
N ARG A 42 -29.33 8.85 23.33
CA ARG A 42 -29.45 9.14 21.88
C ARG A 42 -30.48 8.26 21.21
N GLN A 43 -31.64 8.81 20.89
CA GLN A 43 -32.80 8.10 20.31
C GLN A 43 -32.54 7.55 18.90
N ASN A 44 -31.55 8.07 18.19
CA ASN A 44 -31.19 7.66 16.84
C ASN A 44 -30.14 6.55 16.80
N VAL A 45 -29.76 5.98 17.95
CA VAL A 45 -28.83 4.85 18.06
C VAL A 45 -29.59 3.54 18.22
N LYS A 46 -29.22 2.53 17.44
CA LYS A 46 -29.75 1.18 17.55
C LYS A 46 -28.64 0.17 17.68
N ILE A 47 -28.63 -0.55 18.80
CA ILE A 47 -27.68 -1.64 19.06
C ILE A 47 -28.33 -2.95 18.67
N ILE A 48 -27.63 -3.75 17.85
CA ILE A 48 -28.10 -5.05 17.34
C ILE A 48 -27.11 -6.10 17.82
N PRO A 49 -27.54 -7.13 18.61
CA PRO A 49 -26.67 -8.19 19.11
C PRO A 49 -26.37 -9.22 18.02
N LYS A 50 -25.72 -8.79 16.95
CA LYS A 50 -25.35 -9.61 15.80
C LYS A 50 -23.93 -9.29 15.33
N GLN A 51 -23.31 -10.28 14.66
CA GLN A 51 -21.96 -10.17 14.16
C GLN A 51 -21.92 -9.48 12.80
N GLY A 52 -21.31 -8.29 12.73
CA GLY A 52 -21.23 -7.50 11.48
C GLY A 52 -20.42 -8.13 10.36
N ILE A 53 -19.59 -9.14 10.65
CA ILE A 53 -18.79 -9.88 9.67
C ILE A 53 -19.45 -11.20 9.20
N ILE A 54 -20.56 -11.60 9.81
CA ILE A 54 -21.37 -12.72 9.33
C ILE A 54 -22.36 -12.21 8.29
N TRP A 55 -22.21 -12.68 7.05
CA TRP A 55 -22.94 -12.16 5.91
C TRP A 55 -24.45 -12.22 6.03
N LYS A 56 -24.98 -13.27 6.63
CA LYS A 56 -26.41 -13.40 6.90
C LYS A 56 -26.90 -12.27 7.80
N ASP A 57 -26.22 -12.06 8.92
CA ASP A 57 -26.57 -11.03 9.91
C ASP A 57 -26.45 -9.61 9.31
N LEU A 58 -25.38 -9.38 8.56
CA LEU A 58 -25.18 -8.12 7.87
C LEU A 58 -26.29 -7.88 6.82
N HIS A 59 -26.62 -8.88 6.01
CA HIS A 59 -27.65 -8.76 4.99
C HIS A 59 -29.03 -8.47 5.60
N GLU A 60 -29.40 -9.16 6.67
CA GLU A 60 -30.64 -8.93 7.40
C GLU A 60 -30.69 -7.51 7.96
N THR A 61 -29.59 -7.02 8.53
CA THR A 61 -29.48 -5.66 9.07
C THR A 61 -29.60 -4.60 7.98
N LEU A 62 -28.89 -4.77 6.86
CA LEU A 62 -28.98 -3.85 5.72
C LEU A 62 -30.40 -3.79 5.15
N ARG A 63 -31.04 -4.94 5.01
CA ARG A 63 -32.43 -5.03 4.53
C ARG A 63 -33.42 -4.34 5.47
N ALA A 64 -33.24 -4.49 6.77
CA ALA A 64 -34.13 -3.91 7.76
C ALA A 64 -33.98 -2.38 7.91
N HIS A 65 -32.75 -1.86 7.74
CA HIS A 65 -32.43 -0.50 8.13
C HIS A 65 -31.98 0.41 6.98
N LEU A 66 -31.37 -0.11 5.91
CA LEU A 66 -30.92 0.69 4.78
C LEU A 66 -31.90 0.61 3.60
N ALA A 67 -32.40 -0.57 3.26
CA ALA A 67 -33.29 -0.74 2.11
C ALA A 67 -34.56 0.15 2.13
N PRO A 68 -35.15 0.49 3.29
CA PRO A 68 -36.28 1.43 3.33
C PRO A 68 -35.92 2.87 2.90
N HIS A 69 -34.64 3.24 2.92
CA HIS A 69 -34.18 4.61 2.71
C HIS A 69 -33.26 4.76 1.49
N HIS A 70 -32.78 3.65 0.93
CA HIS A 70 -31.78 3.63 -0.16
C HIS A 70 -32.17 2.60 -1.21
N THR A 71 -32.19 3.02 -2.47
CA THR A 71 -32.44 2.13 -3.61
C THR A 71 -31.11 1.54 -4.08
N PRO A 72 -31.03 0.20 -4.28
CA PRO A 72 -29.86 -0.41 -4.87
C PRO A 72 -29.59 0.10 -6.30
N THR A 73 -28.33 0.28 -6.64
CA THR A 73 -27.90 0.62 -8.01
C THR A 73 -28.37 -0.48 -8.98
N PRO A 74 -29.09 -0.16 -10.06
CA PRO A 74 -29.53 -1.13 -11.05
C PRO A 74 -28.34 -1.87 -11.70
N ARG A 75 -28.56 -3.14 -12.04
CA ARG A 75 -27.55 -3.94 -12.76
C ARG A 75 -27.12 -3.25 -14.06
N GLY A 76 -25.82 -3.22 -14.34
CA GLY A 76 -25.25 -2.61 -15.54
C GLY A 76 -25.09 -1.09 -15.48
N GLN A 77 -25.59 -0.44 -14.43
CA GLN A 77 -25.32 0.97 -14.20
C GLN A 77 -24.04 1.16 -13.38
N LYS A 78 -23.32 2.23 -13.68
CA LYS A 78 -22.14 2.65 -12.92
C LYS A 78 -22.59 3.19 -11.56
N PRO A 79 -22.10 2.62 -10.44
CA PRO A 79 -22.47 3.13 -9.13
C PRO A 79 -21.90 4.54 -8.92
N GLU A 80 -22.69 5.39 -8.30
CA GLU A 80 -22.29 6.74 -7.91
C GLU A 80 -21.84 6.78 -6.45
N ARG A 81 -21.13 7.85 -6.08
CA ARG A 81 -20.71 8.07 -4.71
C ARG A 81 -21.93 8.29 -3.80
N ASN A 82 -21.93 7.59 -2.67
CA ASN A 82 -23.00 7.69 -1.68
C ASN A 82 -22.45 8.21 -0.35
N ASP A 83 -22.53 9.53 -0.15
CA ASP A 83 -22.07 10.19 1.07
C ASP A 83 -23.13 10.18 2.20
N SER A 84 -24.32 9.61 1.96
CA SER A 84 -25.35 9.47 2.98
C SER A 84 -25.19 8.23 3.87
N ILE A 85 -24.30 7.31 3.49
CA ILE A 85 -23.94 6.12 4.26
C ILE A 85 -22.45 6.16 4.57
N LEU A 86 -22.11 5.97 5.86
CA LEU A 86 -20.76 5.75 6.31
C LEU A 86 -20.69 4.41 7.05
N VAL A 87 -19.78 3.54 6.65
CA VAL A 87 -19.56 2.25 7.32
C VAL A 87 -18.28 2.35 8.14
N THR A 88 -18.36 2.00 9.43
CA THR A 88 -17.16 1.79 10.26
C THR A 88 -17.13 0.35 10.74
N MET A 89 -15.95 -0.26 10.75
CA MET A 89 -15.76 -1.67 11.11
C MET A 89 -14.46 -1.85 11.88
N ASN A 90 -14.53 -2.62 12.97
CA ASN A 90 -13.35 -3.07 13.68
C ASN A 90 -13.15 -4.57 13.46
N VAL A 91 -12.05 -4.93 12.80
CA VAL A 91 -11.65 -6.31 12.55
C VAL A 91 -10.26 -6.62 13.13
N SER A 92 -9.71 -5.72 13.94
CA SER A 92 -8.49 -5.99 14.67
C SER A 92 -8.72 -7.16 15.64
N ALA A 93 -7.80 -8.12 15.64
CA ALA A 93 -7.83 -9.24 16.54
C ALA A 93 -6.43 -9.51 17.07
N TRP A 94 -6.32 -9.72 18.37
CA TRP A 94 -5.06 -10.02 19.01
C TRP A 94 -5.21 -11.13 20.05
N PRO A 95 -4.34 -12.14 20.03
CA PRO A 95 -3.33 -12.43 18.99
C PRO A 95 -3.99 -12.78 17.63
N GLU A 96 -3.27 -12.50 16.54
CA GLU A 96 -3.72 -12.88 15.21
C GLU A 96 -3.80 -14.39 15.06
N LYS A 97 -4.91 -14.88 14.52
CA LYS A 97 -5.12 -16.30 14.25
C LYS A 97 -5.50 -16.50 12.80
N PRO A 98 -4.96 -17.54 12.14
CA PRO A 98 -5.40 -17.91 10.79
C PRO A 98 -6.90 -18.23 10.76
N VAL A 99 -7.58 -17.74 9.72
CA VAL A 99 -9.01 -18.00 9.47
C VAL A 99 -9.13 -18.53 8.05
N TYR A 100 -9.55 -19.80 7.92
CA TYR A 100 -9.52 -20.53 6.66
C TYR A 100 -8.11 -20.52 6.04
N SER A 101 -7.98 -20.06 4.79
CA SER A 101 -6.69 -19.90 4.08
C SER A 101 -6.04 -18.52 4.27
N PHE A 102 -6.63 -17.65 5.08
CA PHE A 102 -6.12 -16.31 5.34
C PHE A 102 -5.27 -16.27 6.62
N PRO A 103 -4.19 -15.49 6.64
CA PRO A 103 -3.33 -15.37 7.81
C PRO A 103 -4.02 -14.74 9.02
N SER A 104 -5.09 -13.94 8.81
CA SER A 104 -5.89 -13.37 9.89
C SER A 104 -7.30 -13.00 9.42
N LEU A 105 -8.18 -12.74 10.39
CA LEU A 105 -9.54 -12.23 10.16
C LEU A 105 -9.52 -10.90 9.41
N SER A 106 -8.63 -9.98 9.80
CA SER A 106 -8.46 -8.67 9.15
C SER A 106 -8.17 -8.81 7.66
N VAL A 107 -7.25 -9.71 7.31
CA VAL A 107 -6.91 -10.00 5.91
C VAL A 107 -8.11 -10.52 5.15
N MET A 108 -8.83 -11.49 5.72
CA MET A 108 -10.02 -12.08 5.08
C MET A 108 -11.08 -11.03 4.79
N VAL A 109 -11.45 -10.25 5.80
CA VAL A 109 -12.52 -9.23 5.69
C VAL A 109 -12.16 -8.15 4.70
N ALA A 110 -10.92 -7.66 4.72
CA ALA A 110 -10.53 -6.60 3.80
C ALA A 110 -10.48 -7.07 2.33
N TYR A 111 -10.06 -8.32 2.07
CA TYR A 111 -10.21 -8.90 0.73
C TYR A 111 -11.66 -8.92 0.27
N GLN A 112 -12.57 -9.25 1.17
CA GLN A 112 -13.99 -9.27 0.87
C GLN A 112 -14.53 -7.86 0.64
N LEU A 113 -14.14 -6.87 1.45
CA LEU A 113 -14.54 -5.47 1.26
C LEU A 113 -14.14 -4.93 -0.12
N ILE A 114 -12.90 -5.14 -0.55
CA ILE A 114 -12.43 -4.74 -1.88
C ILE A 114 -13.23 -5.45 -2.98
N ARG A 115 -13.50 -6.74 -2.81
CA ARG A 115 -14.32 -7.50 -3.76
C ARG A 115 -15.76 -6.98 -3.83
N TYR A 116 -16.35 -6.55 -2.71
CA TYR A 116 -17.72 -6.01 -2.70
C TYR A 116 -17.87 -4.69 -3.44
N ILE A 117 -16.81 -3.87 -3.49
CA ILE A 117 -16.80 -2.68 -4.34
C ILE A 117 -17.00 -3.11 -5.79
N ARG A 118 -16.19 -4.07 -6.25
CA ARG A 118 -16.25 -4.56 -7.63
C ARG A 118 -17.56 -5.27 -7.98
N THR A 119 -18.15 -5.98 -7.02
CA THR A 119 -19.40 -6.73 -7.24
C THR A 119 -20.66 -5.98 -6.84
N SER A 120 -20.54 -4.72 -6.40
CA SER A 120 -21.66 -3.90 -5.88
C SER A 120 -22.52 -4.67 -4.89
N SER A 121 -21.88 -5.35 -3.91
CA SER A 121 -22.54 -6.23 -2.96
C SER A 121 -22.64 -5.60 -1.58
N PHE A 122 -23.56 -6.12 -0.75
CA PHE A 122 -23.85 -5.65 0.60
C PHE A 122 -24.16 -4.14 0.62
N PHE A 123 -23.49 -3.35 1.46
CA PHE A 123 -23.71 -1.90 1.50
C PHE A 123 -23.26 -1.19 0.23
N GLN A 124 -22.34 -1.77 -0.55
CA GLN A 124 -21.93 -1.21 -1.84
C GLN A 124 -22.99 -1.35 -2.94
N GLN A 125 -24.07 -2.08 -2.70
CA GLN A 125 -25.23 -2.09 -3.61
C GLN A 125 -25.96 -0.73 -3.65
N TYR A 126 -25.82 0.08 -2.59
CA TYR A 126 -26.45 1.41 -2.51
C TYR A 126 -25.57 2.54 -3.04
N GLY A 127 -24.52 2.23 -3.77
CA GLY A 127 -23.52 3.16 -4.31
C GLY A 127 -22.14 2.96 -3.71
N LEU A 128 -21.22 3.87 -4.01
CA LEU A 128 -19.82 3.80 -3.54
C LEU A 128 -19.73 4.33 -2.11
N VAL A 129 -19.94 3.45 -1.15
CA VAL A 129 -20.00 3.76 0.27
C VAL A 129 -18.61 3.78 0.91
N ARG A 130 -18.26 4.87 1.56
CA ARG A 130 -16.99 5.04 2.30
C ARG A 130 -16.92 4.13 3.51
N VAL A 131 -15.72 3.57 3.77
CA VAL A 131 -15.47 2.64 4.87
C VAL A 131 -14.31 3.10 5.73
N LEU A 132 -14.54 3.20 7.04
CA LEU A 132 -13.50 3.40 8.05
C LEU A 132 -13.19 2.04 8.70
N LEU A 133 -11.99 1.51 8.46
CA LEU A 133 -11.61 0.16 8.85
C LEU A 133 -10.51 0.18 9.91
N TRP A 134 -10.85 -0.20 11.15
CA TRP A 134 -9.88 -0.56 12.17
C TRP A 134 -9.36 -1.97 11.94
N THR A 135 -8.05 -2.13 11.86
CA THR A 135 -7.40 -3.41 11.57
C THR A 135 -6.04 -3.50 12.24
N ASN A 136 -5.45 -4.69 12.25
CA ASN A 136 -4.09 -4.87 12.75
C ASN A 136 -3.09 -4.11 11.87
N ASN A 137 -2.08 -3.51 12.47
CA ASN A 137 -1.15 -2.62 11.78
C ASN A 137 -0.42 -3.30 10.61
N ASP A 138 -0.03 -4.57 10.75
CA ASP A 138 0.68 -5.30 9.69
C ASP A 138 -0.17 -5.52 8.44
N PHE A 139 -1.49 -5.48 8.59
CA PHE A 139 -2.41 -5.63 7.48
C PHE A 139 -2.34 -4.44 6.50
N LYS A 140 -2.10 -3.22 6.97
CA LYS A 140 -2.06 -2.02 6.11
C LYS A 140 -1.10 -2.17 4.93
N TYR A 141 0.05 -2.83 5.14
CA TYR A 141 1.04 -3.06 4.08
C TYR A 141 0.54 -3.99 2.97
N ARG A 142 -0.49 -4.79 3.24
CA ARG A 142 -1.15 -5.62 2.22
C ARG A 142 -2.13 -4.84 1.35
N LEU A 143 -2.62 -3.69 1.80
CA LEU A 143 -3.45 -2.77 1.00
C LEU A 143 -2.64 -1.58 0.48
N LEU A 144 -1.71 -1.08 1.28
CA LEU A 144 -0.87 0.08 0.99
C LEU A 144 0.60 -0.32 0.92
N PRO A 145 1.01 -1.08 -0.13
CA PRO A 145 2.41 -1.43 -0.33
C PRO A 145 3.21 -0.14 -0.55
N ARG A 146 4.43 -0.14 -0.04
CA ARG A 146 5.35 1.00 -0.19
C ARG A 146 6.37 0.78 -1.30
N SER A 147 6.43 -0.43 -1.83
CA SER A 147 7.30 -0.82 -2.92
C SER A 147 6.51 -1.55 -3.99
N VAL A 148 6.85 -1.31 -5.25
CA VAL A 148 6.27 -2.04 -6.39
C VAL A 148 6.50 -3.55 -6.25
N GLY A 149 7.67 -3.95 -5.71
CA GLY A 149 7.98 -5.36 -5.47
C GLY A 149 7.10 -6.04 -4.42
N GLU A 150 6.47 -5.27 -3.54
CA GLU A 150 5.54 -5.78 -2.50
C GLU A 150 4.10 -5.89 -2.99
N ARG A 151 3.78 -5.32 -4.15
CA ARG A 151 2.42 -5.40 -4.71
C ARG A 151 2.02 -6.85 -4.90
N VAL A 152 0.84 -7.18 -4.41
CA VAL A 152 0.15 -8.44 -4.62
C VAL A 152 -1.18 -8.18 -5.31
N ARG A 153 -1.89 -9.21 -5.71
CA ARG A 153 -3.16 -9.09 -6.42
C ARG A 153 -4.16 -8.16 -5.72
N SER A 154 -4.30 -8.28 -4.41
CA SER A 154 -5.24 -7.44 -3.64
C SER A 154 -4.94 -5.94 -3.70
N ASN A 155 -3.65 -5.57 -3.72
CA ASN A 155 -3.27 -4.16 -3.87
C ASN A 155 -3.71 -3.62 -5.22
N PHE A 156 -3.49 -4.41 -6.27
CA PHE A 156 -3.89 -4.03 -7.62
C PHE A 156 -5.41 -3.90 -7.74
N GLU A 157 -6.17 -4.85 -7.18
CA GLU A 157 -7.62 -4.78 -7.12
C GLU A 157 -8.09 -3.54 -6.32
N ALA A 158 -7.43 -3.21 -5.21
CA ALA A 158 -7.69 -2.00 -4.44
C ALA A 158 -7.38 -0.72 -5.24
N GLU A 159 -6.24 -0.68 -5.94
CA GLU A 159 -5.87 0.45 -6.82
C GLU A 159 -6.88 0.65 -7.96
N LEU A 160 -7.53 -0.42 -8.45
CA LEU A 160 -8.58 -0.33 -9.48
C LEU A 160 -9.91 0.14 -8.93
N SER A 161 -10.29 -0.33 -7.73
CA SER A 161 -11.64 -0.15 -7.17
C SER A 161 -11.75 0.93 -6.10
N CYS A 162 -10.64 1.54 -5.68
CA CYS A 162 -10.65 2.64 -4.73
C CYS A 162 -10.11 3.93 -5.36
N GLU A 163 -10.74 5.03 -5.02
CA GLU A 163 -10.24 6.37 -5.32
C GLU A 163 -9.01 6.66 -4.47
N TYR A 164 -9.15 6.37 -3.18
CA TYR A 164 -8.05 6.39 -2.23
C TYR A 164 -8.24 5.33 -1.13
N ILE A 165 -7.12 4.94 -0.54
CA ILE A 165 -7.04 4.31 0.77
C ILE A 165 -6.03 5.12 1.55
N HIS A 166 -6.48 5.81 2.59
CA HIS A 166 -5.61 6.59 3.46
C HIS A 166 -5.44 5.88 4.80
N GLU A 167 -4.22 5.79 5.27
CA GLU A 167 -3.97 5.51 6.68
C GLU A 167 -4.26 6.80 7.47
N VAL A 168 -5.23 6.76 8.37
CA VAL A 168 -5.60 7.89 9.21
C VAL A 168 -4.74 7.93 10.46
N ALA A 169 -4.56 6.78 11.09
CA ALA A 169 -3.74 6.62 12.27
C ALA A 169 -3.17 5.21 12.35
N GLY A 170 -1.99 5.07 12.96
CA GLY A 170 -1.35 3.78 13.18
C GLY A 170 0.04 3.94 13.79
N ILE A 171 0.81 2.85 13.87
CA ILE A 171 2.20 2.96 14.28
C ILE A 171 2.98 3.77 13.26
N ASP A 172 3.98 4.52 13.74
CA ASP A 172 4.82 5.35 12.87
C ASP A 172 5.25 4.58 11.63
N ALA A 173 4.83 5.12 10.52
CA ALA A 173 5.04 4.56 9.21
C ALA A 173 6.52 4.39 8.84
N TYR A 174 7.42 5.05 9.54
CA TYR A 174 8.87 5.07 9.32
C TYR A 174 9.65 4.44 10.47
N ASP A 175 8.98 3.72 11.37
CA ASP A 175 9.66 2.94 12.39
C ASP A 175 10.33 1.71 11.76
N PHE A 176 11.67 1.67 11.82
CA PHE A 176 12.50 0.62 11.23
C PHE A 176 12.22 -0.79 11.75
N ASN A 177 11.71 -0.95 12.95
CA ASN A 177 11.39 -2.26 13.50
C ASN A 177 10.29 -2.98 12.73
N TYR A 178 9.41 -2.23 12.07
CA TYR A 178 8.33 -2.75 11.24
C TYR A 178 8.71 -2.87 9.76
N PHE A 179 9.80 -2.23 9.31
CA PHE A 179 10.20 -2.12 7.89
C PHE A 179 11.25 -3.11 7.41
N ARG A 180 11.54 -4.16 8.12
CA ARG A 180 12.62 -5.13 7.81
C ARG A 180 12.62 -5.73 6.39
N ARG A 181 11.63 -5.45 5.56
CA ARG A 181 11.48 -6.03 4.22
C ARG A 181 11.30 -5.02 3.08
N ASN A 182 11.42 -3.73 3.35
CA ASN A 182 11.20 -2.74 2.31
C ASN A 182 12.41 -2.62 1.39
N SER A 183 12.22 -3.01 0.15
CA SER A 183 13.09 -2.69 -0.98
C SER A 183 12.88 -1.25 -1.48
N ARG A 184 12.28 -0.38 -0.67
CA ARG A 184 12.08 1.03 -0.99
C ARG A 184 13.24 1.86 -0.45
N ASP A 185 13.73 2.71 -1.29
CA ASP A 185 14.75 3.69 -0.96
C ASP A 185 14.23 4.75 0.03
N GLU A 186 15.04 5.12 1.00
CA GLU A 186 14.73 6.13 2.01
C GLU A 186 14.49 7.51 1.39
N TRP A 187 15.26 7.84 0.34
CA TRP A 187 15.07 9.10 -0.39
C TRP A 187 13.68 9.17 -1.06
N LEU A 188 13.25 8.10 -1.71
CA LEU A 188 11.92 8.06 -2.30
C LEU A 188 10.81 8.16 -1.25
N SER A 189 11.04 7.59 -0.06
CA SER A 189 10.14 7.74 1.09
C SER A 189 10.07 9.19 1.55
N TYR A 190 11.21 9.88 1.55
CA TYR A 190 11.30 11.30 1.86
C TYR A 190 10.60 12.16 0.81
N GLU A 191 10.82 11.94 -0.49
CA GLU A 191 10.12 12.65 -1.57
C GLU A 191 8.59 12.46 -1.47
N SER A 192 8.15 11.22 -1.14
CA SER A 192 6.75 10.91 -0.95
C SER A 192 6.15 11.66 0.25
N ALA A 193 6.87 11.72 1.37
CA ALA A 193 6.45 12.50 2.54
C ALA A 193 6.46 14.01 2.26
N ALA A 194 7.47 14.51 1.54
CA ALA A 194 7.56 15.92 1.14
C ALA A 194 6.42 16.33 0.20
N ARG A 195 6.01 15.44 -0.71
CA ARG A 195 4.83 15.65 -1.55
C ARG A 195 3.57 15.72 -0.68
N CYS A 196 3.42 14.79 0.27
CA CYS A 196 2.30 14.77 1.20
C CYS A 196 2.24 16.04 2.05
N TYR A 197 3.38 16.49 2.57
CA TYR A 197 3.49 17.73 3.34
C TYR A 197 2.98 18.95 2.55
N ARG A 198 3.38 19.07 1.27
CA ARG A 198 2.88 20.16 0.39
C ARG A 198 1.36 20.04 0.20
N ASN A 199 0.85 18.85 -0.10
CA ASN A 199 -0.60 18.64 -0.24
C ASN A 199 -1.36 19.05 1.02
N MET A 200 -0.83 18.75 2.21
CA MET A 200 -1.45 19.16 3.48
C MET A 200 -1.49 20.69 3.62
N LYS A 201 -0.39 21.38 3.29
CA LYS A 201 -0.36 22.84 3.32
C LYS A 201 -1.33 23.47 2.31
N ASP A 202 -1.42 22.92 1.11
CA ASP A 202 -2.33 23.40 0.06
C ASP A 202 -3.81 23.17 0.46
N LEU A 203 -4.10 22.09 1.19
CA LEU A 203 -5.45 21.74 1.66
C LEU A 203 -5.80 22.34 3.01
N GLY A 204 -4.88 23.02 3.70
CA GLY A 204 -5.08 23.54 5.05
C GLY A 204 -5.28 22.44 6.11
N ILE A 205 -4.64 21.29 5.92
CA ILE A 205 -4.69 20.16 6.86
C ILE A 205 -3.48 20.23 7.78
N ASP A 206 -3.73 20.37 9.07
CA ASP A 206 -2.70 20.37 10.10
C ASP A 206 -2.65 19.02 10.83
N THR A 207 -1.45 18.64 11.29
CA THR A 207 -1.26 17.44 12.10
C THR A 207 -1.55 17.79 13.57
N ILE A 208 -2.13 16.86 14.30
CA ILE A 208 -2.35 16.99 15.74
C ILE A 208 -0.99 16.97 16.45
N PRO A 209 -0.64 17.99 17.27
CA PRO A 209 0.63 18.05 17.97
C PRO A 209 0.92 16.78 18.79
N GLY A 210 2.12 16.25 18.66
CA GLY A 210 2.55 15.00 19.31
C GLY A 210 2.14 13.72 18.59
N ARG A 211 1.41 13.83 17.47
CA ARG A 211 0.99 12.69 16.63
C ARG A 211 1.71 12.64 15.28
N GLU A 212 2.74 13.44 15.09
CA GLU A 212 3.51 13.50 13.86
C GLU A 212 4.37 12.23 13.69
N THR A 213 4.50 11.75 12.47
CA THR A 213 5.50 10.73 12.14
C THR A 213 6.91 11.31 12.26
N ARG A 214 7.89 10.43 12.46
CA ARG A 214 9.31 10.83 12.52
C ARG A 214 9.74 11.58 11.26
N MET A 215 9.27 11.15 10.08
CA MET A 215 9.59 11.80 8.82
C MET A 215 8.99 13.20 8.73
N PHE A 216 7.75 13.36 9.19
CA PHE A 216 7.08 14.65 9.20
C PHE A 216 7.77 15.66 10.13
N LYS A 217 8.16 15.23 11.33
CA LYS A 217 8.97 16.06 12.26
C LYS A 217 10.29 16.51 11.62
N ALA A 218 10.95 15.63 10.90
CA ALA A 218 12.20 15.99 10.20
C ALA A 218 11.97 17.02 9.08
N LEU A 219 10.85 16.93 8.38
CA LEU A 219 10.45 17.89 7.33
C LEU A 219 10.08 19.25 7.91
N GLU A 220 9.42 19.30 9.06
CA GLU A 220 9.06 20.56 9.73
C GLU A 220 10.29 21.25 10.33
N ALA A 221 11.25 20.49 10.86
CA ALA A 221 12.47 21.02 11.45
C ALA A 221 13.40 21.67 10.41
N ASP A 222 13.46 21.13 9.19
CA ASP A 222 14.29 21.68 8.10
C ASP A 222 13.58 21.57 6.75
N PRO A 223 12.65 22.48 6.44
CA PRO A 223 11.97 22.53 5.15
C PRO A 223 12.93 22.76 3.95
N ALA A 224 14.11 23.30 4.17
CA ALA A 224 15.11 23.51 3.12
C ALA A 224 15.74 22.19 2.65
N GLN A 225 15.73 21.13 3.45
CA GLN A 225 16.10 19.78 3.02
C GLN A 225 15.12 19.20 1.99
N LEU A 226 13.89 19.66 1.95
CA LEU A 226 12.91 19.33 0.91
C LEU A 226 13.40 19.61 -0.50
N LEU A 227 14.33 20.56 -0.64
CA LEU A 227 14.88 21.01 -1.93
C LEU A 227 16.26 20.40 -2.24
N LYS A 228 16.88 19.69 -1.31
CA LYS A 228 18.21 19.08 -1.47
C LYS A 228 18.15 17.56 -1.28
N PRO A 229 17.70 16.81 -2.29
CA PRO A 229 17.46 15.37 -2.18
C PRO A 229 18.72 14.52 -1.93
N GLN A 230 19.91 15.10 -1.93
CA GLN A 230 21.17 14.36 -1.94
C GLN A 230 21.74 14.00 -0.57
N LYS A 231 21.24 14.57 0.54
CA LYS A 231 21.75 14.27 1.88
C LYS A 231 20.67 14.34 2.95
N LEU A 232 19.96 13.26 3.17
CA LEU A 232 19.19 13.07 4.39
C LEU A 232 20.17 12.92 5.57
N ALA A 233 20.31 13.97 6.39
CA ALA A 233 21.11 13.96 7.61
C ALA A 233 22.53 13.37 7.44
N GLY A 234 23.21 13.62 6.33
CA GLY A 234 24.54 13.08 6.04
C GLY A 234 24.58 11.61 5.59
N ARG A 235 23.44 10.95 5.51
CA ARG A 235 23.29 9.57 5.04
C ARG A 235 23.23 9.50 3.52
N ASN A 236 23.72 8.37 2.99
CA ASN A 236 23.63 8.10 1.58
C ASN A 236 22.17 7.82 1.17
N PRO A 237 21.58 8.58 0.23
CA PRO A 237 20.13 8.52 -0.05
C PRO A 237 19.65 7.23 -0.67
N ILE A 238 20.51 6.44 -1.31
CA ILE A 238 20.11 5.23 -2.08
C ILE A 238 20.47 3.91 -1.41
N SER A 239 20.94 3.92 -0.21
CA SER A 239 21.17 2.66 0.48
C SER A 239 19.85 2.02 0.89
N VAL A 240 19.43 1.01 0.17
CA VAL A 240 18.17 0.29 0.38
C VAL A 240 18.20 -0.63 1.60
N LEU A 241 19.39 -1.01 2.05
CA LEU A 241 19.60 -1.82 3.25
C LEU A 241 20.83 -1.27 3.97
N ARG A 242 20.63 -0.69 5.14
CA ARG A 242 21.70 -0.04 5.91
C ARG A 242 21.88 -0.58 7.33
N PRO A 243 21.82 -1.90 7.53
CA PRO A 243 22.08 -2.41 8.86
C PRO A 243 23.49 -2.03 9.34
N PHE A 244 24.44 -1.86 8.41
CA PHE A 244 25.82 -1.53 8.72
C PHE A 244 26.03 -0.06 9.11
N GLN A 245 25.32 0.87 8.49
CA GLN A 245 25.43 2.28 8.88
C GLN A 245 24.78 2.54 10.24
N ASP A 246 23.60 1.98 10.50
CA ASP A 246 22.93 2.12 11.79
C ASP A 246 23.74 1.47 12.92
N GLU A 247 24.34 0.31 12.66
CA GLU A 247 25.25 -0.35 13.61
C GLU A 247 26.52 0.47 13.85
N LEU A 248 27.11 1.06 12.79
CA LEU A 248 28.28 1.91 12.90
C LEU A 248 27.98 3.14 13.75
N GLU A 249 26.89 3.86 13.47
CA GLU A 249 26.50 5.05 14.22
C GLU A 249 26.26 4.73 15.69
N LYS A 250 25.59 3.62 15.98
CA LYS A 250 25.36 3.14 17.35
C LYS A 250 26.68 2.83 18.07
N LEU A 251 27.57 2.07 17.43
CA LEU A 251 28.86 1.74 17.99
C LEU A 251 29.78 2.97 18.15
N GLU A 252 29.69 3.97 17.30
CA GLU A 252 30.44 5.23 17.42
C GLU A 252 29.90 6.09 18.56
N GLN A 253 28.59 6.12 18.79
CA GLN A 253 27.98 6.81 19.94
C GLN A 253 28.32 6.15 21.26
N GLU A 254 28.38 4.83 21.34
CA GLU A 254 28.77 4.06 22.52
C GLU A 254 30.28 4.11 22.78
N ALA A 255 31.06 4.80 21.93
CA ALA A 255 32.52 4.73 21.89
C ALA A 255 33.25 5.39 23.06
N SER A 256 32.56 6.04 23.99
CA SER A 256 33.26 6.84 25.03
C SER A 256 33.82 6.02 26.21
N GLU A 257 33.53 4.73 26.37
CA GLU A 257 33.82 4.06 27.63
C GLU A 257 34.66 2.77 27.62
N LEU A 258 34.95 2.14 26.48
CA LEU A 258 35.68 0.85 26.47
C LEU A 258 36.69 0.72 25.32
N SER A 259 37.98 0.56 25.65
CA SER A 259 39.04 0.18 24.70
C SER A 259 39.07 -1.35 24.52
N ASP A 260 38.13 -1.88 23.75
CA ASP A 260 38.10 -3.31 23.40
C ASP A 260 38.62 -3.53 21.96
N SER A 261 39.64 -4.41 21.82
CA SER A 261 40.25 -4.77 20.54
C SER A 261 39.20 -5.34 19.55
N ALA A 262 38.28 -6.17 20.02
CA ALA A 262 37.20 -6.76 19.20
C ALA A 262 36.28 -5.68 18.64
N ARG A 263 35.97 -4.65 19.40
CA ARG A 263 35.20 -3.51 19.00
C ARG A 263 35.87 -2.69 17.90
N ASN A 264 37.18 -2.42 18.04
CA ASN A 264 37.93 -1.68 17.02
C ASN A 264 37.97 -2.43 15.68
N ILE A 265 38.12 -3.74 15.71
CA ILE A 265 38.01 -4.60 14.51
C ILE A 265 36.61 -4.49 13.89
N ARG A 266 35.55 -4.53 14.70
CA ARG A 266 34.17 -4.39 14.22
C ARG A 266 33.92 -3.02 13.61
N LEU A 267 34.38 -1.93 14.26
CA LEU A 267 34.26 -0.57 13.73
C LEU A 267 34.96 -0.42 12.37
N ASN A 268 36.18 -0.91 12.22
CA ASN A 268 36.91 -0.85 10.96
C ASN A 268 36.21 -1.67 9.86
N THR A 269 35.67 -2.83 10.22
CA THR A 269 34.88 -3.65 9.28
C THR A 269 33.62 -2.91 8.83
N LEU A 270 32.89 -2.28 9.76
CA LEU A 270 31.69 -1.50 9.46
C LEU A 270 32.00 -0.28 8.60
N ARG A 271 33.05 0.48 8.92
CA ARG A 271 33.50 1.62 8.11
C ARG A 271 33.82 1.23 6.67
N THR A 272 34.49 0.11 6.47
CA THR A 272 34.78 -0.42 5.12
C THR A 272 33.50 -0.80 4.37
N ARG A 273 32.54 -1.43 5.05
CA ARG A 273 31.26 -1.81 4.44
C ARG A 273 30.41 -0.59 4.09
N VAL A 274 30.30 0.39 4.98
CA VAL A 274 29.56 1.63 4.74
C VAL A 274 30.18 2.43 3.57
N ALA A 275 31.49 2.44 3.46
CA ALA A 275 32.17 3.07 2.31
C ALA A 275 31.85 2.36 0.98
N ALA A 276 31.82 1.01 0.99
CA ALA A 276 31.42 0.23 -0.20
C ALA A 276 29.96 0.48 -0.59
N GLU A 277 29.03 0.51 0.37
CA GLU A 277 27.62 0.87 0.14
C GLU A 277 27.49 2.28 -0.46
N GLY A 278 28.34 3.22 -0.05
CA GLY A 278 28.40 4.57 -0.61
C GLY A 278 28.74 4.58 -2.10
N GLN A 279 29.72 3.80 -2.52
CA GLN A 279 30.09 3.68 -3.93
C GLN A 279 29.01 2.98 -4.76
N GLU A 280 28.39 1.93 -4.23
CA GLU A 280 27.29 1.25 -4.88
C GLU A 280 26.07 2.18 -5.08
N SER A 281 25.82 3.06 -4.12
CA SER A 281 24.73 4.04 -4.24
C SER A 281 25.02 5.10 -5.29
N ILE A 282 26.26 5.57 -5.42
CA ILE A 282 26.66 6.50 -6.49
C ILE A 282 26.43 5.86 -7.86
N LEU A 283 26.86 4.60 -8.04
CA LEU A 283 26.63 3.86 -9.28
C LEU A 283 25.13 3.74 -9.61
N VAL A 284 24.29 3.43 -8.64
CA VAL A 284 22.83 3.36 -8.82
C VAL A 284 22.26 4.70 -9.24
N LEU A 285 22.70 5.82 -8.62
CA LEU A 285 22.29 7.18 -9.02
C LEU A 285 22.66 7.52 -10.46
N GLU A 286 23.90 7.25 -10.86
CA GLU A 286 24.36 7.49 -12.22
C GLU A 286 23.53 6.67 -13.24
N LEU A 287 23.22 5.43 -12.93
CA LEU A 287 22.38 4.60 -13.79
C LEU A 287 20.95 5.13 -13.90
N LEU A 288 20.36 5.62 -12.80
CA LEU A 288 19.04 6.26 -12.83
C LEU A 288 19.05 7.54 -13.68
N GLN A 289 20.08 8.38 -13.53
CA GLN A 289 20.25 9.60 -14.35
C GLN A 289 20.44 9.26 -15.84
N THR A 290 21.19 8.20 -16.15
CA THR A 290 21.37 7.73 -17.53
C THR A 290 20.03 7.27 -18.12
N LEU A 291 19.24 6.57 -17.34
CA LEU A 291 17.93 6.10 -17.76
C LEU A 291 16.93 7.26 -17.96
N GLU A 292 16.98 8.29 -17.12
CA GLU A 292 16.19 9.53 -17.33
C GLU A 292 16.58 10.23 -18.65
N LYS A 293 17.90 10.32 -18.95
CA LYS A 293 18.38 10.85 -20.22
C LYS A 293 17.89 10.04 -21.42
N LEU A 294 17.98 8.72 -21.35
CA LEU A 294 17.45 7.81 -22.39
C LEU A 294 15.94 8.02 -22.58
N SER A 295 15.19 8.11 -21.49
CA SER A 295 13.74 8.34 -21.56
C SER A 295 13.36 9.69 -22.18
N ALA A 296 14.13 10.74 -21.87
CA ALA A 296 13.91 12.08 -22.44
C ALA A 296 14.31 12.18 -23.92
N MET A 297 15.37 11.47 -24.30
CA MET A 297 15.95 11.48 -25.66
C MET A 297 15.06 10.75 -26.67
N GLY A 298 14.53 9.61 -26.27
CA GLY A 298 13.70 8.73 -27.12
C GLY A 298 14.48 7.91 -28.14
N PRO A 299 13.90 6.80 -28.66
CA PRO A 299 14.63 5.84 -29.51
C PRO A 299 15.11 6.39 -30.85
N SER A 300 14.52 7.47 -31.33
CA SER A 300 14.87 8.07 -32.64
C SER A 300 16.11 8.99 -32.60
N HIS A 301 16.63 9.27 -31.41
CA HIS A 301 17.80 10.14 -31.26
C HIS A 301 19.08 9.39 -31.65
N PRO A 302 20.03 10.02 -32.40
CA PRO A 302 21.25 9.34 -32.85
C PRO A 302 22.12 8.78 -31.73
N ASP A 303 22.16 9.43 -30.56
CA ASP A 303 22.95 9.01 -29.41
C ASP A 303 22.22 8.00 -28.52
N PHE A 304 20.97 7.64 -28.82
CA PHE A 304 20.18 6.73 -28.00
C PHE A 304 20.80 5.33 -27.94
N ALA A 305 21.05 4.73 -29.11
CA ALA A 305 21.55 3.34 -29.19
C ALA A 305 22.94 3.16 -28.55
N PRO A 306 23.93 4.07 -28.73
CA PRO A 306 25.21 3.96 -28.02
C PRO A 306 25.05 4.08 -26.50
N LEU A 307 24.24 5.02 -26.02
CA LEU A 307 24.02 5.24 -24.58
C LEU A 307 23.24 4.09 -23.94
N GLU A 308 22.26 3.52 -24.66
CA GLU A 308 21.53 2.33 -24.22
C GLU A 308 22.46 1.10 -24.13
N ALA A 309 23.33 0.91 -25.09
CA ALA A 309 24.31 -0.18 -25.07
C ALA A 309 25.27 -0.05 -23.88
N GLU A 310 25.79 1.15 -23.62
CA GLU A 310 26.63 1.42 -22.45
C GLU A 310 25.88 1.14 -21.14
N PHE A 311 24.65 1.63 -21.03
CA PHE A 311 23.79 1.40 -19.86
C PHE A 311 23.56 -0.09 -19.61
N ASN A 312 23.23 -0.86 -20.64
CA ASN A 312 23.01 -2.31 -20.52
C ASN A 312 24.30 -3.04 -20.14
N ASN A 313 25.44 -2.68 -20.73
CA ASN A 313 26.73 -3.27 -20.37
C ASN A 313 27.10 -3.01 -18.90
N ARG A 314 26.83 -1.81 -18.38
CA ARG A 314 27.06 -1.49 -16.97
C ARG A 314 26.18 -2.32 -16.05
N ILE A 315 24.90 -2.55 -16.40
CA ILE A 315 23.98 -3.41 -15.64
C ILE A 315 24.42 -4.87 -15.67
N ASP A 316 24.82 -5.37 -16.83
CA ASP A 316 25.25 -6.76 -16.97
C ASP A 316 26.57 -7.05 -16.24
N GLY A 317 27.44 -6.06 -16.11
CA GLY A 317 28.67 -6.13 -15.32
C GLY A 317 28.44 -6.04 -13.79
N MET A 318 27.23 -5.73 -13.33
CA MET A 318 26.94 -5.60 -11.90
C MET A 318 26.90 -6.97 -11.21
N LYS A 319 27.35 -7.01 -9.95
CA LYS A 319 27.09 -8.15 -9.07
C LYS A 319 25.58 -8.39 -8.93
N ARG A 320 25.18 -9.65 -8.87
CA ARG A 320 23.77 -10.05 -8.80
C ARG A 320 22.96 -9.29 -7.76
N ASN A 321 23.48 -9.20 -6.53
CA ASN A 321 22.77 -8.49 -5.44
C ASN A 321 22.56 -7.01 -5.75
N LEU A 322 23.58 -6.34 -6.31
CA LEU A 322 23.48 -4.93 -6.65
C LEU A 322 22.51 -4.70 -7.81
N ARG A 323 22.48 -5.61 -8.80
CA ARG A 323 21.50 -5.58 -9.88
C ARG A 323 20.06 -5.71 -9.35
N GLU A 324 19.81 -6.63 -8.40
CA GLU A 324 18.49 -6.78 -7.76
C GLU A 324 18.07 -5.51 -7.03
N ILE A 325 18.99 -4.87 -6.29
CA ILE A 325 18.74 -3.58 -5.63
C ILE A 325 18.45 -2.49 -6.66
N PHE A 326 19.28 -2.38 -7.71
CA PHE A 326 19.07 -1.41 -8.78
C PHE A 326 17.70 -1.56 -9.44
N CYS A 327 17.28 -2.79 -9.79
CA CYS A 327 15.96 -3.03 -10.37
C CYS A 327 14.83 -2.59 -9.43
N ALA A 328 14.95 -2.91 -8.15
CA ALA A 328 13.93 -2.51 -7.17
C ALA A 328 13.84 -0.98 -7.02
N VAL A 329 14.99 -0.31 -6.92
CA VAL A 329 15.05 1.17 -6.83
C VAL A 329 14.49 1.81 -8.10
N ARG A 330 14.92 1.34 -9.27
CA ARG A 330 14.44 1.79 -10.58
C ARG A 330 12.91 1.68 -10.68
N ASP A 331 12.35 0.52 -10.37
CA ASP A 331 10.92 0.25 -10.53
C ASP A 331 10.09 1.11 -9.58
N ASN A 332 10.55 1.32 -8.35
CA ASN A 332 9.92 2.23 -7.39
C ASN A 332 9.99 3.68 -7.87
N TYR A 333 11.12 4.11 -8.38
CA TYR A 333 11.36 5.46 -8.85
C TYR A 333 10.44 5.81 -10.03
N PHE A 334 10.38 4.93 -11.04
CA PHE A 334 9.48 5.12 -12.19
C PHE A 334 8.01 5.08 -11.78
N SER A 335 7.65 4.17 -10.87
CA SER A 335 6.28 4.10 -10.35
C SER A 335 5.86 5.39 -9.66
N PHE A 336 6.77 6.05 -8.95
CA PHE A 336 6.52 7.30 -8.24
C PHE A 336 6.46 8.51 -9.19
N ARG A 337 7.36 8.59 -10.19
CA ARG A 337 7.52 9.75 -11.09
C ARG A 337 6.71 9.67 -12.39
N ARG A 338 5.68 8.85 -12.46
CA ARG A 338 4.82 8.79 -13.64
C ARG A 338 4.12 10.13 -13.90
N ASN A 339 3.96 10.50 -15.19
CA ASN A 339 3.31 11.73 -15.62
C ASN A 339 1.86 11.90 -15.10
N LYS A 340 1.14 10.78 -14.88
CA LYS A 340 -0.23 10.77 -14.33
C LYS A 340 -0.26 10.68 -12.78
N GLY A 341 0.87 10.87 -12.14
CA GLY A 341 1.04 10.72 -10.69
C GLY A 341 1.49 9.32 -10.25
N PRO A 342 1.85 9.16 -8.97
CA PRO A 342 2.37 7.91 -8.44
C PRO A 342 1.41 6.74 -8.64
N THR A 343 1.96 5.56 -8.89
CA THR A 343 1.16 4.33 -9.06
C THR A 343 0.59 3.84 -7.74
N LEU A 344 1.40 3.85 -6.67
CA LEU A 344 1.01 3.32 -5.37
C LEU A 344 0.06 4.27 -4.64
N LEU A 345 -0.98 3.72 -4.04
CA LEU A 345 -1.94 4.49 -3.24
C LEU A 345 -1.28 5.21 -2.07
N TRP A 346 -0.27 4.59 -1.43
CA TRP A 346 0.52 5.22 -0.39
C TRP A 346 1.12 6.56 -0.83
N ASP A 347 1.65 6.63 -2.03
CA ASP A 347 2.29 7.84 -2.56
C ASP A 347 1.30 8.92 -3.01
N ARG A 348 0.01 8.58 -3.06
CA ARG A 348 -1.08 9.50 -3.40
C ARG A 348 -1.78 10.07 -2.17
N ARG A 349 -1.32 9.74 -0.94
CA ARG A 349 -1.99 10.19 0.28
C ARG A 349 -2.09 11.70 0.34
N ALA A 350 -3.24 12.19 0.79
CA ALA A 350 -3.50 13.62 0.93
C ALA A 350 -2.89 14.19 2.23
N TYR A 351 -2.74 13.37 3.25
CA TYR A 351 -2.19 13.73 4.55
C TYR A 351 -1.32 12.61 5.12
N GLU A 352 -0.41 12.98 6.01
CA GLU A 352 0.42 12.06 6.75
C GLU A 352 -0.41 11.41 7.87
N PRO A 353 -0.31 10.09 8.11
CA PRO A 353 -1.04 9.44 9.17
C PRO A 353 -0.60 9.94 10.55
N LEU A 354 -1.54 9.97 11.48
CA LEU A 354 -1.26 10.22 12.89
C LEU A 354 -0.57 9.00 13.51
N THR A 355 0.39 9.24 14.39
CA THR A 355 1.00 8.16 15.16
C THR A 355 0.09 7.74 16.31
N ALA A 356 -0.06 6.43 16.52
CA ALA A 356 -0.81 5.83 17.61
C ALA A 356 0.05 4.78 18.31
N ASP A 357 0.10 4.83 19.64
CA ASP A 357 0.85 3.87 20.44
C ASP A 357 -0.01 2.63 20.74
N PRO A 358 0.55 1.40 20.68
CA PRO A 358 -0.20 0.18 21.04
C PRO A 358 -0.83 0.21 22.44
N THR A 359 -0.26 0.98 23.38
CA THR A 359 -0.79 1.13 24.74
C THR A 359 -2.09 1.94 24.82
N GLU A 360 -2.47 2.64 23.75
CA GLU A 360 -3.74 3.39 23.67
C GLU A 360 -4.94 2.46 23.38
N PHE A 361 -4.68 1.17 23.12
CA PHE A 361 -5.70 0.18 22.76
C PHE A 361 -5.80 -0.93 23.81
N TRP A 362 -6.98 -1.55 23.87
CA TRP A 362 -7.18 -2.72 24.71
C TRP A 362 -7.67 -3.91 23.87
N PRO A 363 -6.95 -5.06 23.90
CA PRO A 363 -5.61 -5.25 24.49
C PRO A 363 -4.55 -4.39 23.81
N ASN A 364 -3.39 -4.20 24.45
CA ASN A 364 -2.27 -3.44 23.89
C ASN A 364 -1.80 -4.13 22.61
N ALA A 365 -2.25 -3.62 21.47
CA ALA A 365 -2.00 -4.21 20.17
C ALA A 365 -1.73 -3.12 19.12
N PRO A 366 -0.83 -3.40 18.18
CA PRO A 366 -0.57 -2.50 17.07
C PRO A 366 -1.76 -2.51 16.09
N VAL A 367 -2.58 -1.47 16.12
CA VAL A 367 -3.71 -1.30 15.21
C VAL A 367 -3.55 -0.07 14.34
N CYS A 368 -4.27 -0.03 13.23
CA CYS A 368 -4.36 1.16 12.38
C CYS A 368 -5.80 1.38 11.93
N LEU A 369 -6.10 2.64 11.60
CA LEU A 369 -7.35 3.07 10.99
C LEU A 369 -7.10 3.38 9.51
N LEU A 370 -7.83 2.71 8.63
CA LEU A 370 -7.83 2.97 7.19
C LEU A 370 -9.15 3.63 6.78
N ASP A 371 -9.03 4.66 5.96
CA ASP A 371 -10.15 5.34 5.30
C ASP A 371 -10.16 4.93 3.83
N ILE A 372 -11.19 4.22 3.43
CA ILE A 372 -11.33 3.61 2.11
C ILE A 372 -12.49 4.28 1.38
N GLN A 373 -12.19 5.02 0.31
CA GLN A 373 -13.19 5.56 -0.60
C GLN A 373 -13.22 4.72 -1.88
N PRO A 374 -14.31 4.00 -2.13
CA PRO A 374 -14.50 3.29 -3.39
C PRO A 374 -14.61 4.23 -4.59
N ARG A 375 -14.24 3.71 -5.75
CA ARG A 375 -14.57 4.30 -7.06
C ARG A 375 -15.24 3.28 -7.95
N ALA A 376 -16.03 3.76 -8.89
CA ALA A 376 -16.65 2.90 -9.88
C ALA A 376 -15.60 2.27 -10.80
N VAL A 377 -15.65 0.96 -10.94
CA VAL A 377 -14.90 0.20 -11.94
C VAL A 377 -15.70 0.13 -13.24
N ASP A 378 -15.01 -0.24 -14.33
CA ASP A 378 -15.68 -0.48 -15.61
C ASP A 378 -16.76 -1.56 -15.45
N PRO A 379 -17.95 -1.40 -16.03
CA PRO A 379 -19.04 -2.39 -15.96
C PRO A 379 -18.63 -3.80 -16.37
N LEU A 380 -17.66 -3.96 -17.27
CA LEU A 380 -17.14 -5.27 -17.66
C LEU A 380 -16.59 -6.10 -16.50
N PHE A 381 -16.09 -5.45 -15.44
CA PHE A 381 -15.61 -6.15 -14.24
C PHE A 381 -16.75 -6.73 -13.39
N HIS A 382 -17.99 -6.27 -13.57
CA HIS A 382 -19.17 -6.79 -12.87
C HIS A 382 -19.76 -8.04 -13.57
N GLU A 383 -19.36 -8.32 -14.81
CA GLU A 383 -19.82 -9.43 -15.63
C GLU A 383 -19.18 -10.75 -15.15
N ILE A 384 -19.81 -11.40 -14.18
CA ILE A 384 -19.33 -12.63 -13.52
C ILE A 384 -20.40 -13.72 -13.64
N GLY A 385 -19.95 -14.96 -13.87
CA GLY A 385 -20.79 -16.14 -13.88
C GLY A 385 -21.45 -16.47 -15.23
N PRO A 386 -22.19 -17.58 -15.29
CA PRO A 386 -22.62 -18.19 -16.56
C PRO A 386 -23.63 -17.37 -17.34
N SER A 387 -24.37 -16.45 -16.71
CA SER A 387 -25.39 -15.61 -17.32
C SER A 387 -24.88 -14.24 -17.77
N SER A 388 -23.58 -14.09 -17.93
CA SER A 388 -22.90 -12.85 -18.30
C SER A 388 -21.87 -13.07 -19.41
N THR A 389 -21.23 -11.99 -19.90
CA THR A 389 -20.13 -12.07 -20.84
C THR A 389 -18.86 -12.70 -20.23
N ARG A 390 -18.83 -12.91 -18.91
CA ARG A 390 -17.68 -13.42 -18.14
C ARG A 390 -16.42 -12.56 -18.20
N SER A 391 -16.52 -11.32 -18.62
CA SER A 391 -15.36 -10.42 -18.70
C SER A 391 -14.68 -10.24 -17.34
N GLY A 392 -15.46 -10.20 -16.25
CA GLY A 392 -14.95 -10.15 -14.88
C GLY A 392 -14.23 -11.44 -14.48
N ASP A 393 -14.72 -12.62 -14.90
CA ASP A 393 -14.06 -13.90 -14.65
C ASP A 393 -12.72 -13.99 -15.42
N VAL A 394 -12.67 -13.53 -16.67
CA VAL A 394 -11.46 -13.46 -17.48
C VAL A 394 -10.44 -12.53 -16.82
N SER A 395 -10.88 -11.36 -16.35
CA SER A 395 -10.02 -10.42 -15.62
C SER A 395 -9.44 -11.05 -14.34
N ASP A 396 -10.22 -11.85 -13.62
CA ASP A 396 -9.75 -12.57 -12.44
C ASP A 396 -8.65 -13.60 -12.77
N ILE A 397 -8.81 -14.33 -13.87
CA ILE A 397 -7.83 -15.30 -14.36
C ILE A 397 -6.55 -14.57 -14.77
N LEU A 398 -6.67 -13.47 -15.55
CA LEU A 398 -5.54 -12.65 -15.99
C LEU A 398 -4.73 -12.15 -14.80
N LEU A 399 -5.38 -11.53 -13.82
CA LEU A 399 -4.72 -11.02 -12.61
C LEU A 399 -4.05 -12.12 -11.80
N ARG A 400 -4.73 -13.26 -11.63
CA ARG A 400 -4.17 -14.41 -10.91
C ARG A 400 -2.89 -14.89 -11.56
N THR A 401 -2.90 -15.07 -12.88
CA THR A 401 -1.75 -15.57 -13.65
C THR A 401 -0.62 -14.54 -13.67
N ALA A 402 -0.93 -13.26 -13.90
CA ALA A 402 0.06 -12.21 -13.92
C ALA A 402 0.79 -12.09 -12.57
N PHE A 403 0.07 -12.16 -11.45
CA PHE A 403 0.68 -12.09 -10.12
C PHE A 403 1.37 -13.41 -9.69
N ALA A 404 1.00 -14.56 -10.26
CA ALA A 404 1.75 -15.80 -10.07
C ALA A 404 3.10 -15.79 -10.82
N HIS A 405 3.16 -15.11 -11.96
CA HIS A 405 4.30 -15.08 -12.86
C HIS A 405 4.92 -13.69 -13.00
N ARG A 406 5.04 -12.94 -11.90
CA ARG A 406 5.54 -11.55 -11.87
C ARG A 406 6.92 -11.33 -12.50
N ALA A 407 7.73 -12.38 -12.63
CA ALA A 407 9.05 -12.31 -13.22
C ALA A 407 9.03 -12.46 -14.76
N LEU A 408 7.89 -12.80 -15.35
CA LEU A 408 7.76 -12.94 -16.80
C LEU A 408 7.27 -11.62 -17.42
N SER A 409 7.66 -11.39 -18.68
CA SER A 409 7.09 -10.29 -19.47
C SER A 409 5.60 -10.54 -19.75
N LEU A 410 4.83 -9.46 -19.94
CA LEU A 410 3.38 -9.57 -20.18
C LEU A 410 3.03 -10.51 -21.36
N PRO A 411 3.67 -10.44 -22.52
CA PRO A 411 3.39 -11.37 -23.61
C PRO A 411 3.60 -12.84 -23.22
N ARG A 412 4.66 -13.15 -22.44
CA ARG A 412 4.89 -14.52 -21.95
C ARG A 412 3.84 -14.98 -20.94
N VAL A 413 3.40 -14.09 -20.06
CA VAL A 413 2.29 -14.38 -19.13
C VAL A 413 1.04 -14.69 -19.93
N MET A 414 0.69 -13.86 -20.90
CA MET A 414 -0.50 -14.05 -21.74
C MET A 414 -0.43 -15.31 -22.59
N ALA A 415 0.73 -15.61 -23.18
CA ALA A 415 0.95 -16.86 -23.92
C ALA A 415 0.78 -18.11 -23.03
N SER A 416 1.11 -18.02 -21.74
CA SER A 416 0.90 -19.13 -20.80
C SER A 416 -0.56 -19.35 -20.40
N MET A 417 -1.42 -18.37 -20.66
CA MET A 417 -2.84 -18.44 -20.31
C MET A 417 -3.68 -19.07 -21.43
N TRP A 418 -3.41 -18.67 -22.68
CA TRP A 418 -4.22 -19.05 -23.82
C TRP A 418 -3.39 -18.99 -25.12
N PRO A 419 -3.47 -19.97 -26.01
CA PRO A 419 -2.87 -19.89 -27.33
C PRO A 419 -3.36 -18.66 -28.10
N GLY A 420 -2.44 -17.87 -28.67
CA GLY A 420 -2.74 -16.63 -29.40
C GLY A 420 -3.09 -15.40 -28.51
N PHE A 421 -3.14 -15.56 -27.18
CA PHE A 421 -3.52 -14.45 -26.32
C PHE A 421 -2.43 -13.37 -26.26
N ALA A 422 -1.17 -13.73 -26.49
CA ALA A 422 -0.06 -12.77 -26.56
C ALA A 422 -0.25 -11.75 -27.72
N ASP A 423 -0.85 -12.15 -28.81
CA ASP A 423 -1.06 -11.31 -30.00
C ASP A 423 -2.07 -10.16 -29.72
N LEU A 424 -2.87 -10.29 -28.69
CA LEU A 424 -3.78 -9.22 -28.23
C LEU A 424 -3.04 -8.04 -27.62
N VAL A 425 -1.79 -8.19 -27.17
CA VAL A 425 -0.99 -7.07 -26.62
C VAL A 425 -0.81 -6.01 -27.70
N ASP A 426 -0.53 -6.42 -28.93
CA ASP A 426 -0.31 -5.50 -30.04
C ASP A 426 -1.59 -4.82 -30.52
N GLN A 427 -2.75 -5.40 -30.19
CA GLN A 427 -4.08 -4.81 -30.47
C GLN A 427 -4.57 -3.87 -29.35
N CYS A 428 -3.88 -3.84 -28.22
CA CYS A 428 -4.29 -3.04 -27.07
C CYS A 428 -3.79 -1.59 -27.21
N PRO A 429 -4.68 -0.58 -27.38
CA PRO A 429 -4.27 0.81 -27.57
C PRO A 429 -3.39 1.38 -26.46
N SER A 430 -3.58 0.91 -25.22
CA SER A 430 -2.77 1.36 -24.08
C SER A 430 -1.30 0.91 -24.15
N PHE A 431 -0.97 -0.08 -24.97
CA PHE A 431 0.41 -0.52 -25.22
C PHE A 431 0.97 -0.02 -26.54
N THR A 432 0.12 0.21 -27.53
CA THR A 432 0.53 0.59 -28.91
C THR A 432 0.46 2.08 -29.17
N ASP A 433 -0.44 2.83 -28.52
CA ASP A 433 -0.54 4.28 -28.68
C ASP A 433 0.29 5.01 -27.62
N PRO A 434 1.38 5.72 -28.00
CA PRO A 434 2.22 6.46 -27.06
C PRO A 434 1.46 7.54 -26.27
N ARG A 435 0.30 8.00 -26.77
CA ARG A 435 -0.55 8.99 -26.08
C ARG A 435 -1.35 8.39 -24.95
N LEU A 436 -1.65 7.09 -25.03
CA LEU A 436 -2.39 6.32 -24.02
C LEU A 436 -1.44 5.54 -23.11
N GLY A 437 -0.31 5.10 -23.65
CA GLY A 437 0.76 4.45 -22.89
C GLY A 437 1.46 5.47 -22.02
N GLY A 438 1.48 5.26 -20.70
CA GLY A 438 2.49 5.90 -19.89
C GLY A 438 3.85 5.50 -20.46
N SER A 439 4.78 6.47 -20.54
CA SER A 439 6.18 6.35 -21.00
C SER A 439 6.61 4.93 -21.27
N THR A 440 6.71 4.54 -22.53
CA THR A 440 7.44 3.32 -22.91
C THR A 440 8.85 3.50 -22.37
N SER A 441 9.16 2.82 -21.26
CA SER A 441 10.54 2.70 -20.84
C SER A 441 11.27 1.95 -21.94
N PRO A 442 12.29 2.52 -22.58
CA PRO A 442 13.00 1.86 -23.70
C PRO A 442 13.58 0.52 -23.30
N ALA A 443 13.87 0.32 -22.01
CA ALA A 443 14.43 -0.93 -21.46
C ALA A 443 13.51 -2.15 -21.50
N THR A 444 12.25 -2.03 -21.94
CA THR A 444 11.32 -3.16 -21.99
C THR A 444 11.11 -3.75 -23.40
N ALA A 445 11.60 -3.08 -24.44
CA ALA A 445 11.29 -3.46 -25.82
C ALA A 445 12.33 -4.37 -26.49
N SER A 446 13.56 -4.49 -26.01
CA SER A 446 14.62 -5.13 -26.79
C SER A 446 15.61 -6.04 -26.07
N SER A 447 15.39 -6.45 -24.85
CA SER A 447 16.33 -7.38 -24.20
C SER A 447 15.61 -8.59 -23.62
N PRO A 448 16.01 -9.83 -23.94
CA PRO A 448 15.71 -10.98 -23.12
C PRO A 448 16.63 -10.94 -21.89
N SER A 449 16.50 -9.88 -21.07
CA SER A 449 17.17 -9.86 -19.79
C SER A 449 16.62 -11.01 -18.96
N ALA A 450 17.54 -11.89 -18.53
CA ALA A 450 17.25 -12.99 -17.66
C ALA A 450 16.34 -12.53 -16.50
N PRO A 451 15.30 -13.29 -16.17
CA PRO A 451 14.36 -12.91 -15.11
C PRO A 451 15.13 -12.68 -13.82
N CYS A 452 14.81 -11.59 -13.13
CA CYS A 452 15.35 -11.32 -11.81
C CYS A 452 15.01 -12.52 -10.90
N PRO A 453 15.98 -13.24 -10.35
CA PRO A 453 15.71 -14.48 -9.64
C PRO A 453 14.93 -14.20 -8.37
N ARG A 454 13.91 -15.02 -8.11
CA ARG A 454 13.09 -14.94 -6.91
C ARG A 454 13.96 -15.07 -5.65
N ARG A 455 13.76 -14.21 -4.67
CA ARG A 455 14.07 -14.54 -3.28
C ARG A 455 13.16 -15.70 -2.87
N THR A 456 13.69 -16.90 -2.83
CA THR A 456 13.08 -18.00 -2.07
C THR A 456 13.21 -17.61 -0.60
N GLY A 457 12.10 -17.30 0.04
CA GLY A 457 12.06 -17.20 1.49
C GLY A 457 12.46 -18.54 2.10
N PRO A 458 12.98 -18.56 3.34
CA PRO A 458 13.32 -19.82 3.98
C PRO A 458 12.05 -20.66 4.09
N THR A 459 12.10 -21.86 3.51
CA THR A 459 11.13 -22.91 3.76
C THR A 459 11.18 -23.23 5.23
N SER A 460 10.10 -22.94 5.96
CA SER A 460 9.93 -23.47 7.31
C SER A 460 9.78 -24.98 7.19
N SER A 461 10.86 -25.70 7.47
CA SER A 461 10.77 -27.13 7.79
C SER A 461 9.98 -27.24 9.08
N ALA A 462 8.75 -27.74 9.00
CA ALA A 462 8.01 -28.23 10.14
C ALA A 462 8.68 -29.51 10.64
N PRO A 463 8.93 -29.67 11.94
CA PRO A 463 9.23 -30.99 12.50
C PRO A 463 7.93 -31.80 12.56
N GLY A 464 8.07 -33.09 12.26
CA GLY A 464 7.03 -34.10 12.23
C GLY A 464 6.32 -34.38 13.57
#